data_6a6bab06227afd5d6a7a72910a62f276
#
_entry.id   6a6bab06227afd5d6a7a72910a62f276
#
_cell.length_a   1.000
_cell.length_b   1.000
_cell.length_c   1.000
_cell.angle_alpha   90.00
_cell.angle_beta   90.00
_cell.angle_gamma   90.00
#
_symmetry.space_group_name_H-M   'P 1'
#
loop_
_entity.id
_entity.type
_entity.pdbx_description
1 polymer ?
#
loop_
_entity_poly.entity_id
_entity_poly.type
_entity_poly.pdbx_seq_one_letter_code
_entity_poly.pdbx_strand_id
1 'polypeptide(L)'
;DISQEAVAYCAKRSPRFEKHFQWLNCIDGTLDKKFDFIYAIAVLHMFVLDEDRAAFYSFVKNHLAMNGVALVCSMGDGQIEVRSDIATAFDLQERQHPSGIMKVAGTSCRMVSFSVFEREIEEAGLNIIERGITQSMPEFNCLMYALIKA
;
A
#
# COMPACT_ATOMS: atom_id res chain seq x y z
N ASP A 1 -2.59 5.27 -9.14
CA ASP A 1 -1.36 5.81 -8.54
C ASP A 1 -1.46 7.33 -8.43
N ILE A 2 -0.86 7.93 -7.38
CA ILE A 2 -0.84 9.38 -7.19
C ILE A 2 0.23 10.08 -8.05
N SER A 3 1.20 9.35 -8.59
CA SER A 3 2.22 9.89 -9.50
C SER A 3 1.69 9.90 -10.93
N GLN A 4 1.52 11.09 -11.49
CA GLN A 4 1.15 11.26 -12.90
C GLN A 4 2.22 10.69 -13.83
N GLU A 5 3.49 10.83 -13.45
CA GLU A 5 4.63 10.28 -14.20
C GLU A 5 4.60 8.76 -14.23
N ALA A 6 4.29 8.10 -13.10
CA ALA A 6 4.15 6.65 -13.03
C ALA A 6 2.99 6.16 -13.90
N VAL A 7 1.85 6.84 -13.85
CA VAL A 7 0.70 6.53 -14.70
C VAL A 7 1.06 6.66 -16.19
N ALA A 8 1.69 7.78 -16.59
CA ALA A 8 2.12 8.01 -17.96
C ALA A 8 3.16 6.98 -18.43
N TYR A 9 4.12 6.64 -17.57
CA TYR A 9 5.13 5.60 -17.84
C TYR A 9 4.47 4.24 -18.08
N CYS A 10 3.54 3.82 -17.21
CA CYS A 10 2.82 2.55 -17.34
C CYS A 10 1.97 2.51 -18.62
N ALA A 11 1.26 3.57 -18.95
CA ALA A 11 0.48 3.70 -20.16
C ALA A 11 1.36 3.53 -21.42
N LYS A 12 2.49 4.24 -21.46
CA LYS A 12 3.46 4.15 -22.56
C LYS A 12 4.08 2.74 -22.69
N ARG A 13 4.37 2.08 -21.57
CA ARG A 13 5.00 0.76 -21.55
C ARG A 13 4.01 -0.37 -21.89
N SER A 14 2.74 -0.14 -21.64
CA SER A 14 1.68 -1.11 -21.87
C SER A 14 0.50 -0.48 -22.64
N PRO A 15 0.68 -0.11 -23.93
CA PRO A 15 -0.34 0.64 -24.69
C PRO A 15 -1.69 -0.07 -24.78
N ARG A 16 -1.68 -1.40 -24.78
CA ARG A 16 -2.90 -2.24 -24.76
C ARG A 16 -3.80 -1.93 -23.57
N PHE A 17 -3.22 -1.51 -22.45
CA PHE A 17 -3.91 -1.23 -21.20
C PHE A 17 -3.91 0.25 -20.82
N GLU A 18 -3.49 1.15 -21.72
CA GLU A 18 -3.33 2.58 -21.46
C GLU A 18 -4.53 3.18 -20.70
N LYS A 19 -5.74 2.94 -21.17
CA LYS A 19 -6.97 3.47 -20.58
C LYS A 19 -7.31 2.91 -19.19
N HIS A 20 -6.59 1.91 -18.71
CA HIS A 20 -6.79 1.32 -17.38
C HIS A 20 -5.85 1.89 -16.34
N PHE A 21 -4.84 2.67 -16.74
CA PHE A 21 -3.98 3.39 -15.80
C PHE A 21 -4.62 4.74 -15.49
N GLN A 22 -4.78 5.03 -14.21
CA GLN A 22 -5.44 6.25 -13.76
C GLN A 22 -4.65 6.94 -12.67
N TRP A 23 -4.62 8.26 -12.72
CA TRP A 23 -4.19 9.07 -11.61
C TRP A 23 -5.28 9.00 -10.53
N LEU A 24 -4.92 8.59 -9.35
CA LEU A 24 -5.86 8.37 -8.25
C LEU A 24 -5.13 8.43 -6.91
N ASN A 25 -5.62 9.25 -5.99
CA ASN A 25 -5.28 9.18 -4.58
C ASN A 25 -6.32 8.32 -3.86
N CYS A 26 -5.92 7.20 -3.29
CA CYS A 26 -6.84 6.31 -2.59
C CYS A 26 -7.21 6.75 -1.17
N ILE A 27 -6.74 7.91 -0.71
CA ILE A 27 -7.09 8.48 0.59
C ILE A 27 -8.35 9.36 0.48
N ASP A 28 -8.42 10.18 -0.56
CA ASP A 28 -9.50 11.16 -0.77
C ASP A 28 -10.23 11.02 -2.11
N GLY A 29 -9.71 10.16 -2.99
CA GLY A 29 -10.29 9.88 -4.29
C GLY A 29 -11.41 8.84 -4.24
N THR A 30 -12.19 8.78 -5.29
CA THR A 30 -13.22 7.76 -5.48
C THR A 30 -13.27 7.31 -6.93
N LEU A 31 -13.81 6.12 -7.16
CA LEU A 31 -14.08 5.57 -8.48
C LEU A 31 -15.56 5.22 -8.56
N ASP A 32 -16.16 5.49 -9.70
CA ASP A 32 -17.55 5.09 -9.97
C ASP A 32 -17.63 3.61 -10.41
N LYS A 33 -16.96 2.75 -9.64
CA LYS A 33 -16.84 1.31 -9.91
C LYS A 33 -16.74 0.49 -8.63
N LYS A 34 -17.23 -0.74 -8.71
CA LYS A 34 -16.96 -1.81 -7.75
C LYS A 34 -16.10 -2.88 -8.42
N PHE A 35 -15.29 -3.57 -7.63
CA PHE A 35 -14.38 -4.59 -8.10
C PHE A 35 -14.59 -5.90 -7.35
N ASP A 36 -14.58 -7.02 -8.06
CA ASP A 36 -14.62 -8.35 -7.45
C ASP A 36 -13.30 -8.69 -6.76
N PHE A 37 -12.20 -8.09 -7.24
CA PHE A 37 -10.90 -8.26 -6.65
C PHE A 37 -10.11 -6.94 -6.65
N ILE A 38 -9.62 -6.57 -5.46
CA ILE A 38 -8.70 -5.45 -5.26
C ILE A 38 -7.40 -6.01 -4.69
N TYR A 39 -6.26 -5.52 -5.17
CA TYR A 39 -4.99 -5.80 -4.52
C TYR A 39 -4.17 -4.53 -4.32
N ALA A 40 -3.52 -4.44 -3.17
CA ALA A 40 -2.62 -3.36 -2.81
C ALA A 40 -1.37 -3.96 -2.18
N ILE A 41 -0.31 -4.08 -2.98
CA ILE A 41 0.96 -4.69 -2.57
C ILE A 41 1.97 -3.59 -2.33
N ALA A 42 2.54 -3.55 -1.13
CA ALA A 42 3.53 -2.55 -0.72
C ALA A 42 3.06 -1.09 -0.89
N VAL A 43 1.78 -0.83 -0.57
CA VAL A 43 1.18 0.51 -0.57
C VAL A 43 0.95 0.99 0.85
N LEU A 44 0.30 0.17 1.69
CA LEU A 44 -0.17 0.56 3.01
C LEU A 44 0.94 1.07 3.95
N HIS A 45 2.14 0.51 3.86
CA HIS A 45 3.27 0.95 4.70
C HIS A 45 3.76 2.38 4.37
N MET A 46 3.34 2.96 3.25
CA MET A 46 3.63 4.36 2.91
C MET A 46 2.78 5.33 3.73
N PHE A 47 1.62 4.88 4.24
CA PHE A 47 0.73 5.71 5.06
C PHE A 47 1.17 5.65 6.52
N VAL A 48 1.73 6.76 7.00
CA VAL A 48 2.27 6.89 8.34
C VAL A 48 1.20 7.33 9.35
N LEU A 49 0.23 8.15 8.92
CA LEU A 49 -0.85 8.65 9.77
C LEU A 49 -1.97 7.60 9.91
N ASP A 50 -2.58 7.55 11.09
CA ASP A 50 -3.69 6.65 11.36
C ASP A 50 -4.90 6.97 10.50
N GLU A 51 -5.18 8.27 10.31
CA GLU A 51 -6.26 8.75 9.44
C GLU A 51 -6.09 8.35 7.97
N ASP A 52 -4.87 8.37 7.42
CA ASP A 52 -4.60 7.95 6.05
C ASP A 52 -4.81 6.45 5.88
N ARG A 53 -4.40 5.66 6.87
CA ARG A 53 -4.61 4.20 6.87
C ARG A 53 -6.09 3.85 6.96
N ALA A 54 -6.83 4.53 7.82
CA ALA A 54 -8.29 4.37 7.92
C ALA A 54 -9.00 4.76 6.62
N ALA A 55 -8.58 5.87 5.99
CA ALA A 55 -9.11 6.30 4.70
C ALA A 55 -8.83 5.28 3.60
N PHE A 56 -7.61 4.70 3.56
CA PHE A 56 -7.27 3.63 2.63
C PHE A 56 -8.19 2.41 2.78
N TYR A 57 -8.42 1.92 3.99
CA TYR A 57 -9.33 0.78 4.20
C TYR A 57 -10.78 1.12 3.85
N SER A 58 -11.21 2.35 4.14
CA SER A 58 -12.52 2.84 3.72
C SER A 58 -12.64 2.88 2.19
N PHE A 59 -11.59 3.31 1.49
CA PHE A 59 -11.54 3.27 0.05
C PHE A 59 -11.67 1.84 -0.48
N VAL A 60 -10.90 0.89 0.07
CA VAL A 60 -11.00 -0.53 -0.32
C VAL A 60 -12.42 -1.05 -0.12
N LYS A 61 -13.00 -0.85 1.06
CA LYS A 61 -14.37 -1.28 1.39
C LYS A 61 -15.41 -0.69 0.43
N ASN A 62 -15.29 0.61 0.17
CA ASN A 62 -16.23 1.33 -0.68
C ASN A 62 -16.17 0.90 -2.16
N HIS A 63 -15.08 0.26 -2.59
CA HIS A 63 -14.91 -0.18 -3.99
C HIS A 63 -14.97 -1.71 -4.15
N LEU A 64 -15.15 -2.48 -3.08
CA LEU A 64 -15.43 -3.91 -3.19
C LEU A 64 -16.88 -4.15 -3.66
N ALA A 65 -17.05 -5.07 -4.59
CA ALA A 65 -18.36 -5.65 -4.92
C ALA A 65 -18.91 -6.47 -3.74
N MET A 66 -20.18 -6.82 -3.77
CA MET A 66 -20.88 -7.51 -2.68
C MET A 66 -20.20 -8.82 -2.23
N ASN A 67 -19.56 -9.54 -3.14
CA ASN A 67 -18.80 -10.77 -2.84
C ASN A 67 -17.33 -10.61 -3.19
N GLY A 68 -16.87 -9.36 -3.34
CA GLY A 68 -15.50 -9.05 -3.69
C GLY A 68 -14.55 -9.30 -2.52
N VAL A 69 -13.29 -9.54 -2.86
CA VAL A 69 -12.21 -9.72 -1.89
C VAL A 69 -11.07 -8.75 -2.19
N ALA A 70 -10.34 -8.36 -1.16
CA ALA A 70 -9.12 -7.59 -1.34
C ALA A 70 -7.92 -8.29 -0.72
N LEU A 71 -6.79 -8.26 -1.42
CA LEU A 71 -5.48 -8.65 -0.92
C LEU A 71 -4.70 -7.38 -0.57
N VAL A 72 -4.45 -7.17 0.70
CA VAL A 72 -3.65 -6.05 1.20
C VAL A 72 -2.34 -6.58 1.76
N CYS A 73 -1.22 -6.04 1.26
CA CYS A 73 0.11 -6.38 1.74
C CYS A 73 0.82 -5.14 2.26
N SER A 74 1.49 -5.29 3.39
CA SER A 74 2.29 -4.25 4.04
C SER A 74 3.67 -4.78 4.38
N MET A 75 4.69 -3.92 4.33
CA MET A 75 6.01 -4.29 4.85
C MET A 75 5.94 -4.60 6.34
N GLY A 76 6.70 -5.58 6.77
CA GLY A 76 6.85 -5.96 8.16
C GLY A 76 6.78 -7.48 8.38
N ASP A 77 7.23 -7.90 9.54
CA ASP A 77 7.27 -9.30 10.00
C ASP A 77 6.10 -9.63 10.96
N GLY A 78 5.20 -8.68 11.17
CA GLY A 78 4.07 -8.82 12.07
C GLY A 78 4.40 -8.65 13.56
N GLN A 79 5.63 -8.29 13.90
CA GLN A 79 6.08 -8.09 15.29
C GLN A 79 6.68 -6.70 15.49
N ILE A 80 7.53 -6.26 14.56
CA ILE A 80 8.24 -4.99 14.65
C ILE A 80 7.33 -3.84 14.26
N GLU A 81 7.29 -2.82 15.11
CA GLU A 81 6.59 -1.56 14.83
C GLU A 81 7.60 -0.45 14.58
N VAL A 82 7.50 0.19 13.41
CA VAL A 82 8.34 1.31 13.01
C VAL A 82 7.44 2.39 12.42
N ARG A 83 7.72 3.64 12.76
CA ARG A 83 7.03 4.79 12.20
C ARG A 83 8.05 5.88 11.85
N SER A 84 8.07 6.30 10.59
CA SER A 84 8.85 7.44 10.17
C SER A 84 8.34 8.74 10.81
N ASP A 85 9.24 9.61 11.15
CA ASP A 85 8.89 11.00 11.45
C ASP A 85 8.60 11.72 10.12
N ILE A 86 7.37 12.19 9.94
CA ILE A 86 6.93 12.85 8.71
C ILE A 86 7.72 14.14 8.45
N ALA A 87 8.17 14.82 9.49
CA ALA A 87 8.92 16.06 9.34
C ALA A 87 10.26 15.86 8.61
N THR A 88 10.84 14.66 8.70
CA THR A 88 12.15 14.33 8.13
C THR A 88 12.16 13.16 7.15
N ALA A 89 11.02 12.49 7.00
CA ALA A 89 10.92 11.26 6.18
C ALA A 89 11.37 11.45 4.72
N PHE A 90 11.18 12.65 4.17
CA PHE A 90 11.47 12.96 2.77
C PHE A 90 12.80 13.73 2.58
N ASP A 91 13.58 13.92 3.64
CA ASP A 91 14.87 14.54 3.55
C ASP A 91 15.82 13.71 2.68
N LEU A 92 16.81 14.40 2.10
CA LEU A 92 17.84 13.74 1.32
C LEU A 92 18.69 12.83 2.21
N GLN A 93 18.79 11.58 1.82
CA GLN A 93 19.57 10.54 2.49
C GLN A 93 20.71 10.06 1.59
N GLU A 94 21.86 9.79 2.19
CA GLU A 94 22.94 9.12 1.47
C GLU A 94 22.72 7.61 1.48
N ARG A 95 22.73 7.01 0.31
CA ARG A 95 22.61 5.56 0.13
C ARG A 95 23.78 5.02 -0.67
N GLN A 96 24.31 3.89 -0.21
CA GLN A 96 25.32 3.14 -0.93
C GLN A 96 24.67 2.43 -2.13
N HIS A 97 25.22 2.67 -3.31
CA HIS A 97 24.84 2.00 -4.55
C HIS A 97 26.10 1.40 -5.20
N PRO A 98 26.01 0.35 -6.04
CA PRO A 98 27.18 -0.18 -6.75
C PRO A 98 27.98 0.87 -7.55
N SER A 99 27.34 1.93 -8.02
CA SER A 99 28.01 3.06 -8.72
C SER A 99 28.58 4.13 -7.80
N GLY A 100 28.49 4.00 -6.47
CA GLY A 100 28.98 4.96 -5.48
C GLY A 100 27.89 5.43 -4.50
N ILE A 101 28.22 6.48 -3.73
CA ILE A 101 27.26 7.09 -2.80
C ILE A 101 26.33 8.00 -3.59
N MET A 102 25.03 7.77 -3.44
CA MET A 102 23.97 8.57 -4.05
C MET A 102 23.17 9.31 -2.99
N LYS A 103 22.78 10.56 -3.29
CA LYS A 103 21.79 11.28 -2.49
C LYS A 103 20.41 11.06 -3.11
N VAL A 104 19.53 10.47 -2.33
CA VAL A 104 18.14 10.19 -2.74
C VAL A 104 17.16 10.75 -1.72
N ALA A 105 16.01 11.17 -2.17
CA ALA A 105 14.93 11.54 -1.26
C ALA A 105 14.54 10.31 -0.42
N GLY A 106 14.34 10.53 0.87
CA GLY A 106 13.76 9.53 1.74
C GLY A 106 12.32 9.22 1.34
N THR A 107 11.72 8.28 2.03
CA THR A 107 10.31 7.94 1.87
C THR A 107 9.72 7.59 3.23
N SER A 108 8.45 7.89 3.40
CA SER A 108 7.74 7.50 4.62
C SER A 108 7.58 5.99 4.69
N CYS A 109 7.63 5.45 5.90
CA CYS A 109 7.39 4.04 6.14
C CYS A 109 6.76 3.84 7.52
N ARG A 110 5.74 3.01 7.58
CA ARG A 110 5.16 2.52 8.83
C ARG A 110 4.97 1.01 8.74
N MET A 111 5.71 0.29 9.57
CA MET A 111 5.49 -1.13 9.83
C MET A 111 4.69 -1.26 11.12
N VAL A 112 3.78 -2.19 11.16
CA VAL A 112 2.91 -2.46 12.30
C VAL A 112 2.95 -3.94 12.66
N SER A 113 2.62 -4.28 13.90
CA SER A 113 2.40 -5.66 14.31
C SER A 113 1.13 -6.25 13.69
N PHE A 114 1.00 -7.58 13.70
CA PHE A 114 -0.24 -8.23 13.25
C PHE A 114 -1.46 -7.75 14.04
N SER A 115 -1.32 -7.54 15.34
CA SER A 115 -2.42 -7.07 16.17
C SER A 115 -2.94 -5.69 15.76
N VAL A 116 -2.05 -4.79 15.37
CA VAL A 116 -2.43 -3.48 14.82
C VAL A 116 -3.04 -3.61 13.45
N PHE A 117 -2.43 -4.41 12.57
CA PHE A 117 -2.90 -4.64 11.21
C PHE A 117 -4.33 -5.22 11.17
N GLU A 118 -4.59 -6.22 12.01
CA GLU A 118 -5.92 -6.83 12.14
C GLU A 118 -6.94 -5.85 12.69
N ARG A 119 -6.60 -5.12 13.75
CA ARG A 119 -7.47 -4.12 14.34
C ARG A 119 -7.87 -3.04 13.32
N GLU A 120 -6.93 -2.52 12.54
CA GLU A 120 -7.22 -1.51 11.50
C GLU A 120 -8.23 -2.03 10.46
N ILE A 121 -8.10 -3.29 10.05
CA ILE A 121 -9.02 -3.95 9.12
C ILE A 121 -10.42 -4.09 9.74
N GLU A 122 -10.48 -4.56 10.98
CA GLU A 122 -11.74 -4.78 11.71
C GLU A 122 -12.46 -3.45 12.01
N GLU A 123 -11.74 -2.42 12.44
CA GLU A 123 -12.27 -1.08 12.69
C GLU A 123 -12.86 -0.44 11.42
N ALA A 124 -12.31 -0.76 10.25
CA ALA A 124 -12.89 -0.37 8.97
C ALA A 124 -14.17 -1.17 8.62
N GLY A 125 -14.54 -2.17 9.42
CA GLY A 125 -15.67 -3.06 9.20
C GLY A 125 -15.43 -4.01 8.01
N LEU A 126 -14.19 -4.48 7.87
CA LEU A 126 -13.77 -5.52 6.94
C LEU A 126 -13.49 -6.80 7.73
N ASN A 127 -13.67 -7.95 7.09
CA ASN A 127 -13.46 -9.26 7.71
C ASN A 127 -12.24 -9.94 7.09
N ILE A 128 -11.35 -10.46 7.93
CA ILE A 128 -10.16 -11.19 7.49
C ILE A 128 -10.56 -12.64 7.16
N ILE A 129 -10.26 -13.08 5.94
CA ILE A 129 -10.44 -14.46 5.49
C ILE A 129 -9.18 -15.27 5.78
N GLU A 130 -8.03 -14.68 5.47
CA GLU A 130 -6.72 -15.30 5.62
C GLU A 130 -5.68 -14.21 5.86
N ARG A 131 -4.64 -14.52 6.62
CA ARG A 131 -3.48 -13.67 6.81
C ARG A 131 -2.20 -14.47 6.97
N GLY A 132 -1.08 -13.82 6.74
CA GLY A 132 0.22 -14.45 6.92
C GLY A 132 1.37 -13.54 6.52
N ILE A 133 2.53 -14.15 6.37
CA ILE A 133 3.75 -13.52 5.90
C ILE A 133 4.17 -14.20 4.61
N THR A 134 4.56 -13.42 3.62
CA THR A 134 5.16 -13.92 2.39
C THR A 134 6.56 -13.35 2.19
N GLN A 135 7.43 -14.18 1.63
CA GLN A 135 8.80 -13.83 1.23
C GLN A 135 8.99 -14.00 -0.27
N SER A 136 7.89 -14.03 -1.01
CA SER A 136 7.91 -14.29 -2.46
C SER A 136 8.46 -13.14 -3.30
N MET A 137 8.65 -11.97 -2.70
CA MET A 137 9.22 -10.80 -3.36
C MET A 137 10.67 -10.60 -2.88
N PRO A 138 11.67 -10.81 -3.75
CA PRO A 138 13.10 -10.71 -3.35
C PRO A 138 13.49 -9.32 -2.82
N GLU A 139 12.80 -8.28 -3.26
CA GLU A 139 13.05 -6.89 -2.88
C GLU A 139 12.59 -6.57 -1.44
N PHE A 140 11.73 -7.41 -0.89
CA PHE A 140 11.18 -7.24 0.47
C PHE A 140 11.49 -8.46 1.32
N ASN A 141 12.17 -8.25 2.44
CA ASN A 141 12.52 -9.33 3.35
C ASN A 141 11.30 -10.03 3.92
N CYS A 142 10.24 -9.28 4.24
CA CYS A 142 8.96 -9.79 4.70
C CYS A 142 7.83 -8.87 4.26
N LEU A 143 6.74 -9.47 3.81
CA LEU A 143 5.46 -8.81 3.60
C LEU A 143 4.39 -9.51 4.42
N MET A 144 3.74 -8.78 5.31
CA MET A 144 2.47 -9.21 5.87
C MET A 144 1.39 -9.10 4.81
N TYR A 145 0.46 -10.03 4.78
CA TYR A 145 -0.72 -9.95 3.94
C TYR A 145 -1.99 -10.28 4.70
N ALA A 146 -3.08 -9.72 4.25
CA ALA A 146 -4.44 -10.12 4.60
C ALA A 146 -5.31 -10.20 3.35
N LEU A 147 -6.03 -11.32 3.22
CA LEU A 147 -7.15 -11.45 2.30
C LEU A 147 -8.41 -11.08 3.08
N ILE A 148 -9.11 -10.06 2.61
CA ILE A 148 -10.21 -9.42 3.33
C ILE A 148 -11.46 -9.29 2.47
N LYS A 149 -12.62 -9.19 3.11
CA LYS A 149 -13.92 -8.92 2.48
C LYS A 149 -14.73 -7.92 3.28
N ALA A 150 -15.69 -7.28 2.63
CA ALA A 150 -16.67 -6.42 3.28
C ALA A 150 -17.73 -7.23 4.05
#